data_441baa082f31e6a444f0f166e7e2f2e1
#
_entry.id   441baa082f31e6a444f0f166e7e2f2e1
#
_cell.length_a   1.000
_cell.length_b   1.000
_cell.length_c   1.000
_cell.angle_alpha   90.00
_cell.angle_beta   90.00
_cell.angle_gamma   90.00
#
_symmetry.space_group_name_H-M   'P 1'
#
loop_
_entity.id
_entity.type
_entity.pdbx_description
1 polymer ?
#
loop_
_entity_poly.entity_id
_entity_poly.type
_entity_poly.pdbx_seq_one_letter_code
_entity_poly.pdbx_strand_id
1 'polypeptide(L)'
;MIKKIIIILPYRGIGDLLFHIPFFKGVNSRFKNKLIIFTNSANKAKSILKNEKYIKRIEYLNFKREGQFLNSMDLLKRINIEKPDLCILTAPTKRLIIPLLLSKSKKKVFFKKEEMRDLSKYITKQSKVSFPKIKFNKDFSLNYAQQKGMGKIFISIDSHHDTNNWKEIYYIDLIKKLAKLSKIKRIYINFAPSKKNNFNRIINTFMKSRKISFTYNKKFNDIIKIINNCQYVVGNESGPICIAASLRKKIYSIYFPKYTNKSSKTIYNKVKFFNTDIVNPEKIISGIYNDLV
;
A
#
# COMPACT_ATOMS: atom_id res chain seq x y z
N MET A 1 -21.22 -24.83 -8.31
CA MET A 1 -21.19 -23.35 -8.05
C MET A 1 -20.06 -23.05 -7.05
N ILE A 2 -19.23 -22.02 -7.27
CA ILE A 2 -18.16 -21.61 -6.35
C ILE A 2 -18.77 -20.71 -5.27
N LYS A 3 -18.78 -21.16 -4.01
CA LYS A 3 -19.37 -20.44 -2.87
C LYS A 3 -18.31 -19.89 -1.91
N LYS A 4 -17.19 -20.57 -1.74
CA LYS A 4 -16.12 -20.16 -0.82
C LYS A 4 -14.81 -19.99 -1.56
N ILE A 5 -14.22 -18.80 -1.49
CA ILE A 5 -13.00 -18.42 -2.19
C ILE A 5 -11.94 -17.96 -1.19
N ILE A 6 -10.76 -18.58 -1.23
CA ILE A 6 -9.58 -18.15 -0.50
C ILE A 6 -8.55 -17.59 -1.49
N ILE A 7 -7.99 -16.43 -1.17
CA ILE A 7 -6.85 -15.86 -1.88
C ILE A 7 -5.66 -15.81 -0.92
N ILE A 8 -4.57 -16.46 -1.31
CA ILE A 8 -3.32 -16.49 -0.56
C ILE A 8 -2.40 -15.42 -1.14
N LEU A 9 -2.10 -14.40 -0.33
CA LEU A 9 -1.32 -13.22 -0.67
C LEU A 9 -0.10 -13.12 0.25
N PRO A 10 1.03 -13.75 -0.05
CA PRO A 10 2.18 -13.83 0.86
C PRO A 10 3.05 -12.57 0.90
N TYR A 11 2.66 -11.51 0.21
CA TYR A 11 3.39 -10.25 0.16
C TYR A 11 3.37 -9.50 1.50
N ARG A 12 4.47 -8.80 1.80
CA ARG A 12 4.65 -8.02 3.03
C ARG A 12 4.37 -6.52 2.84
N GLY A 13 4.50 -6.02 1.61
CA GLY A 13 4.35 -4.60 1.30
C GLY A 13 2.90 -4.14 1.29
N ILE A 14 2.66 -2.92 1.76
CA ILE A 14 1.35 -2.26 1.67
C ILE A 14 0.99 -2.00 0.20
N GLY A 15 1.97 -1.54 -0.59
CA GLY A 15 1.79 -1.34 -2.03
C GLY A 15 1.37 -2.63 -2.73
N ASP A 16 2.02 -3.76 -2.41
CA ASP A 16 1.70 -5.07 -2.98
C ASP A 16 0.24 -5.47 -2.72
N LEU A 17 -0.25 -5.24 -1.50
CA LEU A 17 -1.65 -5.48 -1.16
C LEU A 17 -2.59 -4.62 -2.03
N LEU A 18 -2.29 -3.33 -2.15
CA LEU A 18 -3.12 -2.38 -2.89
C LEU A 18 -3.16 -2.68 -4.39
N PHE A 19 -2.06 -3.18 -4.98
CA PHE A 19 -2.04 -3.65 -6.37
C PHE A 19 -3.00 -4.81 -6.64
N HIS A 20 -3.38 -5.58 -5.63
CA HIS A 20 -4.34 -6.68 -5.76
C HIS A 20 -5.81 -6.25 -5.67
N ILE A 21 -6.12 -5.00 -5.33
CA ILE A 21 -7.52 -4.54 -5.20
C ILE A 21 -8.35 -4.77 -6.47
N PRO A 22 -7.89 -4.41 -7.70
CA PRO A 22 -8.63 -4.70 -8.92
C PRO A 22 -8.90 -6.18 -9.13
N PHE A 23 -7.93 -7.04 -8.76
CA PHE A 23 -8.09 -8.48 -8.81
C PHE A 23 -9.16 -8.97 -7.82
N PHE A 24 -9.14 -8.51 -6.58
CA PHE A 24 -10.16 -8.86 -5.58
C PHE A 24 -11.56 -8.44 -6.04
N LYS A 25 -11.72 -7.21 -6.52
CA LYS A 25 -12.99 -6.70 -7.05
C LYS A 25 -13.47 -7.55 -8.24
N GLY A 26 -12.58 -7.90 -9.17
CA GLY A 26 -12.91 -8.73 -10.32
C GLY A 26 -13.36 -10.14 -9.95
N VAL A 27 -12.65 -10.80 -9.03
CA VAL A 27 -13.02 -12.13 -8.51
C VAL A 27 -14.39 -12.07 -7.80
N ASN A 28 -14.59 -11.10 -6.92
CA ASN A 28 -15.88 -10.92 -6.25
C ASN A 28 -17.02 -10.67 -7.25
N SER A 29 -16.81 -9.79 -8.22
CA SER A 29 -17.82 -9.48 -9.27
C SER A 29 -18.22 -10.73 -10.07
N ARG A 30 -17.24 -11.58 -10.43
CA ARG A 30 -17.48 -12.80 -11.21
C ARG A 30 -18.25 -13.87 -10.44
N PHE A 31 -17.85 -14.12 -9.20
CA PHE A 31 -18.37 -15.23 -8.42
C PHE A 31 -19.47 -14.81 -7.45
N LYS A 32 -19.70 -13.50 -7.27
CA LYS A 32 -20.70 -12.92 -6.34
C LYS A 32 -20.52 -13.36 -4.89
N ASN A 33 -19.30 -13.77 -4.50
CA ASN A 33 -18.98 -14.27 -3.17
C ASN A 33 -17.90 -13.42 -2.52
N LYS A 34 -18.06 -13.18 -1.21
CA LYS A 34 -17.06 -12.48 -0.41
C LYS A 34 -15.81 -13.33 -0.24
N LEU A 35 -14.66 -12.67 -0.28
CA LEU A 35 -13.35 -13.28 -0.28
C LEU A 35 -12.80 -13.48 1.13
N ILE A 36 -12.12 -14.60 1.34
CA ILE A 36 -11.24 -14.83 2.50
C ILE A 36 -9.81 -14.60 2.01
N ILE A 37 -9.08 -13.72 2.71
CA ILE A 37 -7.69 -13.38 2.35
C ILE A 37 -6.76 -13.94 3.41
N PHE A 38 -5.83 -14.79 3.00
CA PHE A 38 -4.70 -15.25 3.82
C PHE A 38 -3.46 -14.44 3.44
N THR A 39 -2.91 -13.68 4.37
CA THR A 39 -1.83 -12.74 4.06
C THR A 39 -0.87 -12.51 5.21
N ASN A 40 0.19 -11.72 4.98
CA ASN A 40 1.18 -11.35 5.99
C ASN A 40 0.70 -10.14 6.80
N SER A 41 0.94 -10.14 8.12
CA SER A 41 0.54 -9.02 9.01
C SER A 41 1.28 -7.71 8.69
N ALA A 42 2.45 -7.78 8.06
CA ALA A 42 3.24 -6.59 7.72
C ALA A 42 2.53 -5.67 6.74
N ASN A 43 1.68 -6.19 5.83
CA ASN A 43 0.95 -5.36 4.87
C ASN A 43 -0.31 -4.66 5.43
N LYS A 44 -0.62 -4.89 6.73
CA LYS A 44 -1.74 -4.22 7.43
C LYS A 44 -3.12 -4.40 6.79
N ALA A 45 -3.36 -5.51 6.10
CA ALA A 45 -4.57 -5.76 5.32
C ALA A 45 -5.87 -5.55 6.12
N LYS A 46 -5.94 -6.02 7.39
CA LYS A 46 -7.13 -5.84 8.24
C LYS A 46 -7.50 -4.37 8.43
N SER A 47 -6.50 -3.48 8.52
CA SER A 47 -6.71 -2.04 8.66
C SER A 47 -7.10 -1.38 7.34
N ILE A 48 -6.43 -1.76 6.25
CA ILE A 48 -6.60 -1.15 4.94
C ILE A 48 -7.95 -1.54 4.31
N LEU A 49 -8.28 -2.83 4.36
CA LEU A 49 -9.44 -3.39 3.67
C LEU A 49 -10.69 -3.49 4.57
N LYS A 50 -10.71 -2.88 5.76
CA LYS A 50 -11.80 -3.01 6.73
C LYS A 50 -13.17 -2.57 6.21
N ASN A 51 -13.20 -1.63 5.27
CA ASN A 51 -14.44 -1.09 4.70
C ASN A 51 -14.83 -1.78 3.38
N GLU A 52 -14.07 -2.77 2.93
CA GLU A 52 -14.30 -3.43 1.65
C GLU A 52 -15.37 -4.51 1.77
N LYS A 53 -16.58 -4.24 1.28
CA LYS A 53 -17.76 -5.13 1.38
C LYS A 53 -17.54 -6.49 0.71
N TYR A 54 -16.61 -6.60 -0.23
CA TYR A 54 -16.26 -7.84 -0.93
C TYR A 54 -15.32 -8.75 -0.11
N ILE A 55 -14.81 -8.29 1.04
CA ILE A 55 -13.99 -9.10 1.95
C ILE A 55 -14.90 -9.69 3.03
N LYS A 56 -14.84 -11.00 3.21
CA LYS A 56 -15.48 -11.72 4.31
C LYS A 56 -14.61 -11.70 5.56
N ARG A 57 -13.33 -12.06 5.38
CA ARG A 57 -12.37 -12.22 6.48
C ARG A 57 -10.93 -12.11 5.97
N ILE A 58 -10.07 -11.61 6.83
CA ILE A 58 -8.62 -11.56 6.61
C ILE A 58 -7.94 -12.31 7.74
N GLU A 59 -7.11 -13.28 7.40
CA GLU A 59 -6.26 -14.02 8.34
C GLU A 59 -4.80 -13.74 8.07
N TYR A 60 -4.08 -13.49 9.16
CA TYR A 60 -2.64 -13.34 9.09
C TYR A 60 -1.96 -14.67 9.32
N LEU A 61 -1.09 -15.03 8.37
CA LEU A 61 -0.27 -16.22 8.40
C LEU A 61 1.21 -15.83 8.37
N ASN A 62 2.04 -16.72 8.90
CA ASN A 62 3.48 -16.56 8.81
C ASN A 62 3.99 -17.15 7.49
N PHE A 63 4.50 -16.28 6.60
CA PHE A 63 5.10 -16.68 5.33
C PHE A 63 6.63 -16.55 5.34
N LYS A 64 7.28 -16.47 6.51
CA LYS A 64 8.74 -16.41 6.62
C LYS A 64 9.37 -17.75 6.19
N ARG A 65 10.67 -17.71 5.81
CA ARG A 65 11.44 -18.92 5.51
C ARG A 65 11.78 -19.70 6.77
N GLU A 66 12.06 -18.99 7.87
CA GLU A 66 12.26 -19.60 9.19
C GLU A 66 11.01 -20.37 9.61
N GLY A 67 11.18 -21.60 10.05
CA GLY A 67 10.07 -22.49 10.38
C GLY A 67 9.16 -22.82 9.17
N GLN A 68 9.72 -22.86 7.96
CA GLN A 68 8.94 -23.02 6.72
C GLN A 68 8.07 -24.27 6.69
N PHE A 69 8.47 -25.35 7.30
CA PHE A 69 7.68 -26.59 7.39
C PHE A 69 6.42 -26.35 8.24
N LEU A 70 6.57 -25.82 9.45
CA LEU A 70 5.44 -25.51 10.35
C LEU A 70 4.49 -24.49 9.72
N ASN A 71 5.04 -23.45 9.07
CA ASN A 71 4.24 -22.45 8.37
C ASN A 71 3.44 -23.06 7.20
N SER A 72 4.02 -24.02 6.49
CA SER A 72 3.36 -24.75 5.39
C SER A 72 2.25 -25.68 5.92
N MET A 73 2.49 -26.35 7.05
CA MET A 73 1.50 -27.20 7.72
C MET A 73 0.33 -26.35 8.29
N ASP A 74 0.60 -25.19 8.89
CA ASP A 74 -0.47 -24.27 9.36
C ASP A 74 -1.31 -23.79 8.17
N LEU A 75 -0.70 -23.42 7.06
CA LEU A 75 -1.42 -23.06 5.84
C LEU A 75 -2.33 -24.20 5.35
N LEU A 76 -1.79 -25.43 5.26
CA LEU A 76 -2.56 -26.61 4.86
C LEU A 76 -3.74 -26.86 5.79
N LYS A 77 -3.49 -26.85 7.12
CA LYS A 77 -4.54 -27.04 8.14
C LYS A 77 -5.65 -26.02 7.98
N ARG A 78 -5.34 -24.74 7.82
CA ARG A 78 -6.34 -23.66 7.67
C ARG A 78 -7.14 -23.80 6.38
N ILE A 79 -6.48 -24.13 5.24
CA ILE A 79 -7.22 -24.38 4.00
C ILE A 79 -8.17 -25.57 4.17
N ASN A 80 -7.73 -26.64 4.86
CA ASN A 80 -8.53 -27.83 5.06
C ASN A 80 -9.72 -27.63 6.01
N ILE A 81 -9.58 -26.77 7.03
CA ILE A 81 -10.70 -26.33 7.89
C ILE A 81 -11.73 -25.57 7.05
N GLU A 82 -11.28 -24.69 6.19
CA GLU A 82 -12.15 -23.86 5.36
C GLU A 82 -12.83 -24.63 4.23
N LYS A 83 -12.20 -25.68 3.71
CA LYS A 83 -12.68 -26.48 2.54
C LYS A 83 -13.17 -25.58 1.41
N PRO A 84 -12.34 -24.67 0.85
CA PRO A 84 -12.80 -23.73 -0.16
C PRO A 84 -13.13 -24.43 -1.49
N ASP A 85 -14.11 -23.89 -2.22
CA ASP A 85 -14.36 -24.34 -3.59
C ASP A 85 -13.26 -23.85 -4.54
N LEU A 86 -12.66 -22.70 -4.27
CA LEU A 86 -11.57 -22.10 -5.05
C LEU A 86 -10.51 -21.53 -4.13
N CYS A 87 -9.27 -21.94 -4.32
CA CYS A 87 -8.10 -21.38 -3.65
C CYS A 87 -7.11 -20.83 -4.69
N ILE A 88 -6.70 -19.57 -4.51
CA ILE A 88 -5.84 -18.85 -5.44
C ILE A 88 -4.55 -18.45 -4.74
N LEU A 89 -3.40 -18.83 -5.28
CA LEU A 89 -2.07 -18.43 -4.81
C LEU A 89 -1.45 -17.42 -5.77
N THR A 90 -1.26 -16.18 -5.30
CA THR A 90 -0.81 -15.06 -6.15
C THR A 90 0.72 -14.94 -6.28
N ALA A 91 1.49 -15.58 -5.39
CA ALA A 91 2.96 -15.64 -5.47
C ALA A 91 3.45 -17.07 -5.19
N PRO A 92 3.50 -17.90 -6.21
CA PRO A 92 3.83 -19.32 -6.06
C PRO A 92 5.31 -19.52 -5.71
N THR A 93 5.54 -20.22 -4.61
CA THR A 93 6.84 -20.78 -4.23
C THR A 93 6.62 -22.24 -3.84
N LYS A 94 7.63 -23.11 -3.97
CA LYS A 94 7.49 -24.55 -3.64
C LYS A 94 6.82 -24.77 -2.27
N ARG A 95 7.24 -24.03 -1.25
CA ARG A 95 6.70 -24.10 0.13
C ARG A 95 5.20 -23.72 0.26
N LEU A 96 4.65 -22.97 -0.69
CA LEU A 96 3.23 -22.57 -0.70
C LEU A 96 2.41 -23.40 -1.70
N ILE A 97 3.05 -23.88 -2.76
CA ILE A 97 2.42 -24.74 -3.76
C ILE A 97 2.09 -26.11 -3.15
N ILE A 98 3.05 -26.75 -2.46
CA ILE A 98 2.87 -28.09 -1.88
C ILE A 98 1.66 -28.15 -0.94
N PRO A 99 1.54 -27.31 0.11
CA PRO A 99 0.36 -27.37 0.98
C PRO A 99 -0.95 -27.09 0.23
N LEU A 100 -0.92 -26.23 -0.79
CA LEU A 100 -2.12 -25.99 -1.58
C LEU A 100 -2.49 -27.21 -2.44
N LEU A 101 -1.52 -27.89 -3.04
CA LEU A 101 -1.77 -29.14 -3.79
C LEU A 101 -2.35 -30.24 -2.90
N LEU A 102 -1.85 -30.40 -1.69
CA LEU A 102 -2.31 -31.39 -0.70
C LEU A 102 -3.65 -31.01 -0.03
N SER A 103 -4.10 -29.77 -0.21
CA SER A 103 -5.30 -29.29 0.46
C SER A 103 -6.61 -29.87 -0.11
N LYS A 104 -7.67 -29.84 0.72
CA LYS A 104 -9.04 -30.22 0.36
C LYS A 104 -9.80 -29.15 -0.47
N SER A 105 -9.09 -28.18 -1.07
CA SER A 105 -9.70 -27.22 -2.00
C SER A 105 -10.12 -27.91 -3.29
N LYS A 106 -11.37 -27.69 -3.73
CA LYS A 106 -11.91 -28.30 -4.95
C LYS A 106 -11.18 -27.82 -6.22
N LYS A 107 -10.94 -26.52 -6.31
CA LYS A 107 -10.20 -25.90 -7.44
C LYS A 107 -9.03 -25.09 -6.91
N LYS A 108 -7.86 -25.28 -7.52
CA LYS A 108 -6.61 -24.62 -7.16
C LYS A 108 -6.10 -23.83 -8.35
N VAL A 109 -5.75 -22.58 -8.13
CA VAL A 109 -5.21 -21.69 -9.16
C VAL A 109 -3.90 -21.10 -8.66
N PHE A 110 -2.87 -21.19 -9.49
CA PHE A 110 -1.55 -20.64 -9.22
C PHE A 110 -1.24 -19.59 -10.28
N PHE A 111 -0.82 -18.41 -9.85
CA PHE A 111 -0.20 -17.47 -10.78
C PHE A 111 1.16 -18.02 -11.20
N LYS A 112 1.54 -17.85 -12.47
CA LYS A 112 2.84 -18.33 -12.94
C LYS A 112 3.95 -17.46 -12.34
N LYS A 113 5.07 -18.08 -11.96
CA LYS A 113 6.25 -17.34 -11.52
C LYS A 113 6.86 -16.66 -12.75
N GLU A 114 6.96 -15.34 -12.72
CA GLU A 114 7.64 -14.53 -13.75
C GLU A 114 8.59 -13.55 -13.04
N GLU A 115 9.66 -13.13 -13.71
CA GLU A 115 10.48 -12.04 -13.22
C GLU A 115 9.67 -10.74 -13.23
N MET A 116 9.40 -10.22 -12.05
CA MET A 116 8.45 -9.14 -11.87
C MET A 116 9.16 -7.81 -11.64
N ARG A 117 9.31 -7.04 -12.70
CA ARG A 117 9.68 -5.62 -12.58
C ARG A 117 8.47 -4.70 -12.31
N ASP A 118 7.26 -5.17 -12.62
CA ASP A 118 6.00 -4.42 -12.44
C ASP A 118 4.90 -5.32 -11.91
N LEU A 119 4.68 -5.28 -10.60
CA LEU A 119 3.71 -6.12 -9.91
C LEU A 119 2.27 -5.89 -10.41
N SER A 120 1.89 -4.65 -10.73
CA SER A 120 0.56 -4.34 -11.23
C SER A 120 0.30 -4.98 -12.60
N LYS A 121 1.26 -4.89 -13.50
CA LYS A 121 1.16 -5.55 -14.82
C LYS A 121 1.14 -7.06 -14.69
N TYR A 122 1.99 -7.61 -13.80
CA TYR A 122 2.00 -9.04 -13.53
C TYR A 122 0.64 -9.53 -13.03
N ILE A 123 0.09 -8.91 -11.98
CA ILE A 123 -1.21 -9.30 -11.44
C ILE A 123 -2.29 -9.22 -12.53
N THR A 124 -2.29 -8.15 -13.32
CA THR A 124 -3.25 -7.98 -14.43
C THR A 124 -3.12 -9.10 -15.46
N LYS A 125 -1.88 -9.43 -15.88
CA LYS A 125 -1.59 -10.51 -16.84
C LYS A 125 -2.03 -11.86 -16.29
N GLN A 126 -1.58 -12.22 -15.09
CA GLN A 126 -1.90 -13.52 -14.47
C GLN A 126 -3.40 -13.66 -14.18
N SER A 127 -4.05 -12.57 -13.81
CA SER A 127 -5.50 -12.54 -13.63
C SER A 127 -6.26 -12.84 -14.90
N LYS A 128 -5.87 -12.25 -16.04
CA LYS A 128 -6.48 -12.51 -17.34
C LYS A 128 -6.25 -13.95 -17.81
N VAL A 129 -5.04 -14.48 -17.63
CA VAL A 129 -4.71 -15.86 -18.00
C VAL A 129 -5.49 -16.86 -17.15
N SER A 130 -5.54 -16.65 -15.83
CA SER A 130 -6.21 -17.58 -14.91
C SER A 130 -7.74 -17.47 -14.94
N PHE A 131 -8.26 -16.31 -15.32
CA PHE A 131 -9.68 -15.99 -15.32
C PHE A 131 -10.09 -15.18 -16.55
N PRO A 132 -10.03 -15.73 -17.76
CA PRO A 132 -10.23 -14.98 -19.00
C PRO A 132 -11.62 -14.31 -19.12
N LYS A 133 -12.62 -14.85 -18.41
CA LYS A 133 -13.98 -14.30 -18.37
C LYS A 133 -14.19 -13.19 -17.31
N ILE A 134 -13.15 -12.81 -16.55
CA ILE A 134 -13.25 -11.72 -15.58
C ILE A 134 -12.81 -10.41 -16.24
N LYS A 135 -13.69 -9.41 -16.18
CA LYS A 135 -13.33 -8.03 -16.54
C LYS A 135 -12.63 -7.39 -15.34
N PHE A 136 -11.33 -7.21 -15.42
CA PHE A 136 -10.54 -6.48 -14.41
C PHE A 136 -10.50 -5.01 -14.81
N ASN A 137 -11.12 -4.14 -14.03
CA ASN A 137 -10.91 -2.71 -14.19
C ASN A 137 -9.69 -2.27 -13.36
N LYS A 138 -9.09 -1.15 -13.73
CA LYS A 138 -7.91 -0.61 -13.02
C LYS A 138 -8.31 0.26 -11.81
N ASP A 139 -9.40 -0.07 -11.12
CA ASP A 139 -9.84 0.69 -9.95
C ASP A 139 -9.16 0.17 -8.67
N PHE A 140 -8.12 0.87 -8.25
CA PHE A 140 -7.37 0.63 -7.02
C PHE A 140 -7.98 1.32 -5.79
N SER A 141 -9.13 1.98 -5.94
CA SER A 141 -9.71 2.77 -4.87
C SER A 141 -10.20 1.92 -3.70
N LEU A 142 -9.97 2.45 -2.50
CA LEU A 142 -10.53 1.96 -1.25
C LEU A 142 -11.90 2.58 -0.98
N ASN A 143 -12.77 1.80 -0.34
CA ASN A 143 -14.11 2.24 0.03
C ASN A 143 -14.09 3.05 1.35
N TYR A 144 -13.63 4.28 1.26
CA TYR A 144 -13.67 5.25 2.35
C TYR A 144 -14.49 6.46 1.93
N ALA A 145 -15.29 6.99 2.86
CA ALA A 145 -15.98 8.25 2.64
C ALA A 145 -14.95 9.35 2.37
N GLN A 146 -15.10 10.02 1.23
CA GLN A 146 -14.18 11.09 0.80
C GLN A 146 -14.30 12.29 1.74
N GLN A 147 -13.17 12.74 2.29
CA GLN A 147 -13.09 13.95 3.09
C GLN A 147 -12.30 15.02 2.34
N LYS A 148 -12.83 16.23 2.25
CA LYS A 148 -12.16 17.34 1.55
C LYS A 148 -10.85 17.76 2.21
N GLY A 149 -10.79 17.72 3.57
CA GLY A 149 -9.56 17.94 4.34
C GLY A 149 -8.88 19.29 4.08
N MET A 150 -9.67 20.35 3.82
CA MET A 150 -9.18 21.66 3.39
C MET A 150 -8.09 22.21 4.32
N GLY A 151 -6.98 22.61 3.72
CA GLY A 151 -5.84 23.17 4.44
C GLY A 151 -5.02 22.17 5.25
N LYS A 152 -5.22 20.84 5.07
CA LYS A 152 -4.43 19.81 5.77
C LYS A 152 -3.53 19.09 4.79
N ILE A 153 -2.27 18.92 5.18
CA ILE A 153 -1.23 18.21 4.40
C ILE A 153 -0.69 17.05 5.24
N PHE A 154 -0.50 15.90 4.60
CA PHE A 154 0.22 14.77 5.16
C PHE A 154 1.57 14.63 4.45
N ILE A 155 2.67 14.56 5.21
CA ILE A 155 4.03 14.44 4.66
C ILE A 155 4.65 13.13 5.17
N SER A 156 4.95 12.20 4.27
CA SER A 156 5.64 10.94 4.57
C SER A 156 7.11 11.09 4.21
N ILE A 157 7.97 11.21 5.21
CA ILE A 157 9.38 11.55 5.03
C ILE A 157 10.31 10.35 4.93
N ASP A 158 9.82 9.14 5.17
CA ASP A 158 10.61 7.92 5.04
C ASP A 158 10.07 6.95 3.99
N SER A 159 10.95 6.05 3.56
CA SER A 159 10.62 4.88 2.74
C SER A 159 11.16 3.61 3.41
N HIS A 160 10.84 2.44 2.83
CA HIS A 160 11.35 1.16 3.34
C HIS A 160 12.88 1.06 3.23
N HIS A 161 13.46 1.64 2.19
CA HIS A 161 14.91 1.68 1.96
C HIS A 161 15.43 3.10 2.22
N ASP A 162 16.44 3.23 3.10
CA ASP A 162 17.00 4.54 3.47
C ASP A 162 17.61 5.27 2.27
N THR A 163 18.14 4.55 1.30
CA THR A 163 18.65 5.10 0.03
C THR A 163 17.59 5.82 -0.80
N ASN A 164 16.31 5.57 -0.54
CA ASN A 164 15.19 6.18 -1.25
C ASN A 164 14.58 7.36 -0.47
N ASN A 165 15.25 7.84 0.55
CA ASN A 165 14.78 8.97 1.32
C ASN A 165 15.34 10.28 0.76
N TRP A 166 14.45 11.24 0.52
CA TRP A 166 14.86 12.61 0.28
C TRP A 166 15.52 13.19 1.54
N LYS A 167 16.56 14.00 1.39
CA LYS A 167 17.34 14.48 2.54
C LYS A 167 16.49 15.29 3.52
N GLU A 168 16.74 15.10 4.81
CA GLU A 168 16.00 15.74 5.90
C GLU A 168 15.96 17.28 5.76
N ILE A 169 17.08 17.88 5.35
CA ILE A 169 17.19 19.34 5.18
C ILE A 169 16.19 19.89 4.16
N TYR A 170 15.93 19.16 3.08
CA TYR A 170 14.98 19.58 2.06
C TYR A 170 13.54 19.47 2.53
N TYR A 171 13.22 18.46 3.36
CA TYR A 171 11.93 18.39 4.02
C TYR A 171 11.73 19.55 5.01
N ILE A 172 12.77 19.93 5.76
CA ILE A 172 12.72 21.08 6.68
C ILE A 172 12.39 22.35 5.92
N ASP A 173 13.04 22.61 4.79
CA ASP A 173 12.79 23.81 3.97
C ASP A 173 11.35 23.79 3.38
N LEU A 174 10.95 22.67 2.79
CA LEU A 174 9.58 22.51 2.29
C LEU A 174 8.52 22.78 3.38
N ILE A 175 8.69 22.17 4.55
CA ILE A 175 7.74 22.31 5.66
C ILE A 175 7.69 23.75 6.16
N LYS A 176 8.85 24.43 6.28
CA LYS A 176 8.91 25.85 6.66
C LYS A 176 8.14 26.74 5.68
N LYS A 177 8.31 26.53 4.37
CA LYS A 177 7.59 27.26 3.33
C LYS A 177 6.08 27.00 3.40
N LEU A 178 5.67 25.74 3.51
CA LEU A 178 4.25 25.37 3.61
C LEU A 178 3.58 25.89 4.88
N ALA A 179 4.28 25.92 6.02
CA ALA A 179 3.75 26.40 7.28
C ALA A 179 3.45 27.91 7.28
N LYS A 180 4.15 28.70 6.43
CA LYS A 180 3.90 30.15 6.26
C LYS A 180 2.60 30.44 5.48
N LEU A 181 2.08 29.49 4.70
CA LEU A 181 0.85 29.70 3.94
C LEU A 181 -0.36 29.79 4.88
N SER A 182 -1.16 30.86 4.78
CA SER A 182 -2.34 31.09 5.61
C SER A 182 -3.41 30.01 5.42
N LYS A 183 -3.58 29.54 4.18
CA LYS A 183 -4.52 28.46 3.85
C LYS A 183 -4.13 27.10 4.40
N ILE A 184 -2.87 26.87 4.80
CA ILE A 184 -2.45 25.63 5.44
C ILE A 184 -2.72 25.70 6.94
N LYS A 185 -3.69 24.90 7.39
CA LYS A 185 -4.15 24.83 8.78
C LYS A 185 -3.38 23.81 9.61
N ARG A 186 -2.96 22.70 8.99
CA ARG A 186 -2.28 21.60 9.69
C ARG A 186 -1.36 20.82 8.76
N ILE A 187 -0.18 20.49 9.24
CA ILE A 187 0.78 19.60 8.57
C ILE A 187 1.02 18.39 9.49
N TYR A 188 0.79 17.19 8.96
CA TYR A 188 1.08 15.94 9.65
C TYR A 188 2.37 15.35 9.08
N ILE A 189 3.38 15.15 9.93
CA ILE A 189 4.66 14.54 9.53
C ILE A 189 4.67 13.08 10.00
N ASN A 190 4.93 12.16 9.08
CA ASN A 190 4.93 10.73 9.32
C ASN A 190 6.26 10.08 8.92
N PHE A 191 6.72 9.18 9.77
CA PHE A 191 7.82 8.24 9.56
C PHE A 191 7.63 7.03 10.45
N ALA A 192 8.38 5.93 10.19
CA ALA A 192 8.29 4.72 10.99
C ALA A 192 8.80 4.99 12.42
N PRO A 193 8.14 4.46 13.46
CA PRO A 193 8.58 4.65 14.86
C PRO A 193 10.04 4.25 15.11
N SER A 194 10.49 3.17 14.45
CA SER A 194 11.87 2.68 14.52
C SER A 194 12.91 3.63 13.95
N LYS A 195 12.49 4.62 13.13
CA LYS A 195 13.37 5.61 12.50
C LYS A 195 13.34 6.98 13.21
N LYS A 196 12.75 7.07 14.38
CA LYS A 196 12.65 8.35 15.13
C LYS A 196 13.99 9.06 15.24
N ASN A 197 15.04 8.33 15.59
CA ASN A 197 16.38 8.91 15.76
C ASN A 197 16.97 9.48 14.46
N ASN A 198 16.59 8.94 13.30
CA ASN A 198 17.04 9.43 11.99
C ASN A 198 16.42 10.79 11.63
N PHE A 199 15.36 11.21 12.33
CA PHE A 199 14.61 12.44 12.06
C PHE A 199 14.56 13.41 13.24
N ASN A 200 15.53 13.32 14.16
CA ASN A 200 15.62 14.18 15.34
C ASN A 200 15.69 15.68 14.95
N ARG A 201 16.36 16.01 13.86
CA ARG A 201 16.48 17.41 13.40
C ARG A 201 15.11 17.99 13.01
N ILE A 202 14.28 17.23 12.26
CA ILE A 202 12.91 17.64 11.92
C ILE A 202 12.07 17.76 13.20
N ILE A 203 12.15 16.78 14.10
CA ILE A 203 11.40 16.80 15.34
C ILE A 203 11.74 18.07 16.13
N ASN A 204 13.03 18.31 16.41
CA ASN A 204 13.50 19.46 17.19
C ASN A 204 13.12 20.80 16.52
N THR A 205 13.17 20.88 15.19
CA THR A 205 12.81 22.09 14.44
C THR A 205 11.32 22.44 14.60
N PHE A 206 10.44 21.44 14.67
CA PHE A 206 9.01 21.67 14.55
C PHE A 206 8.18 21.28 15.78
N MET A 207 8.77 20.68 16.82
CA MET A 207 8.01 20.19 17.98
C MET A 207 7.18 21.25 18.70
N LYS A 208 7.59 22.52 18.65
CA LYS A 208 6.86 23.66 19.26
C LYS A 208 5.84 24.31 18.31
N SER A 209 5.73 23.85 17.05
CA SER A 209 4.83 24.46 16.08
C SER A 209 3.38 24.06 16.30
N ARG A 210 2.48 25.02 16.45
CA ARG A 210 1.03 24.77 16.56
C ARG A 210 0.40 24.19 15.28
N LYS A 211 0.99 24.44 14.11
CA LYS A 211 0.51 23.92 12.83
C LYS A 211 0.98 22.50 12.51
N ILE A 212 2.01 21.97 13.21
CA ILE A 212 2.65 20.71 12.88
C ILE A 212 2.33 19.65 13.93
N SER A 213 2.10 18.43 13.48
CA SER A 213 1.85 17.27 14.33
C SER A 213 2.59 16.05 13.79
N PHE A 214 3.29 15.35 14.66
CA PHE A 214 3.94 14.09 14.33
C PHE A 214 2.99 12.91 14.50
N THR A 215 3.07 11.93 13.59
CA THR A 215 2.17 10.77 13.58
C THR A 215 2.86 9.41 13.80
N TYR A 216 4.17 9.40 14.01
CA TYR A 216 4.95 8.15 14.16
C TYR A 216 4.49 7.26 15.33
N ASN A 217 3.91 7.82 16.40
CA ASN A 217 3.38 7.08 17.54
C ASN A 217 1.90 6.68 17.40
N LYS A 218 1.25 7.01 16.29
CA LYS A 218 -0.17 6.71 16.12
C LYS A 218 -0.41 5.29 15.61
N LYS A 219 -1.54 4.72 16.00
CA LYS A 219 -2.00 3.45 15.45
C LYS A 219 -2.21 3.57 13.94
N PHE A 220 -1.93 2.50 13.20
CA PHE A 220 -1.99 2.52 11.74
C PHE A 220 -3.37 2.93 11.18
N ASN A 221 -4.46 2.52 11.83
CA ASN A 221 -5.82 2.95 11.48
C ASN A 221 -6.01 4.48 11.57
N ASP A 222 -5.38 5.12 12.54
CA ASP A 222 -5.46 6.56 12.71
C ASP A 222 -4.64 7.29 11.66
N ILE A 223 -3.51 6.71 11.24
CA ILE A 223 -2.74 7.22 10.10
C ILE A 223 -3.60 7.20 8.82
N ILE A 224 -4.33 6.12 8.54
CA ILE A 224 -5.25 6.05 7.39
C ILE A 224 -6.33 7.15 7.48
N LYS A 225 -6.93 7.35 8.66
CA LYS A 225 -7.93 8.41 8.86
C LYS A 225 -7.33 9.80 8.64
N ILE A 226 -6.11 10.04 9.13
CA ILE A 226 -5.41 11.32 8.94
C ILE A 226 -5.15 11.55 7.44
N ILE A 227 -4.60 10.56 6.72
CA ILE A 227 -4.40 10.64 5.27
C ILE A 227 -5.72 10.95 4.56
N ASN A 228 -6.81 10.23 4.92
CA ASN A 228 -8.12 10.48 4.33
C ASN A 228 -8.65 11.88 4.62
N ASN A 229 -8.32 12.46 5.77
CA ASN A 229 -8.69 13.82 6.17
C ASN A 229 -7.64 14.87 5.77
N CYS A 230 -6.75 14.59 4.82
CA CYS A 230 -5.84 15.56 4.22
C CYS A 230 -6.25 15.86 2.79
N GLN A 231 -6.03 17.10 2.36
CA GLN A 231 -6.25 17.55 1.00
C GLN A 231 -5.09 17.11 0.09
N TYR A 232 -3.88 17.22 0.61
CA TYR A 232 -2.65 16.93 -0.10
C TYR A 232 -1.80 15.92 0.67
N VAL A 233 -1.06 15.12 -0.07
CA VAL A 233 -0.09 14.18 0.46
C VAL A 233 1.23 14.35 -0.27
N VAL A 234 2.32 14.49 0.48
CA VAL A 234 3.67 14.71 -0.05
C VAL A 234 4.60 13.66 0.54
N GLY A 235 5.57 13.18 -0.20
CA GLY A 235 6.65 12.39 0.39
C GLY A 235 7.31 11.39 -0.52
N ASN A 236 8.23 10.63 0.06
CA ASN A 236 8.91 9.54 -0.61
C ASN A 236 7.94 8.43 -0.97
N GLU A 237 8.22 7.72 -2.04
CA GLU A 237 7.44 6.56 -2.45
C GLU A 237 7.45 5.49 -1.34
N SER A 238 6.29 5.28 -0.73
CA SER A 238 6.13 4.49 0.49
C SER A 238 4.70 3.97 0.65
N GLY A 239 4.47 3.11 1.64
CA GLY A 239 3.14 2.61 1.95
C GLY A 239 2.07 3.70 2.16
N PRO A 240 2.32 4.76 2.93
CA PRO A 240 1.39 5.89 3.08
C PRO A 240 1.03 6.59 1.77
N ILE A 241 1.99 6.74 0.84
CA ILE A 241 1.73 7.31 -0.50
C ILE A 241 0.80 6.39 -1.32
N CYS A 242 1.03 5.07 -1.26
CA CYS A 242 0.14 4.10 -1.91
C CYS A 242 -1.28 4.15 -1.33
N ILE A 243 -1.42 4.28 -0.01
CA ILE A 243 -2.73 4.45 0.65
C ILE A 243 -3.40 5.74 0.18
N ALA A 244 -2.67 6.86 0.15
CA ALA A 244 -3.20 8.13 -0.32
C ALA A 244 -3.73 8.05 -1.75
N ALA A 245 -3.00 7.34 -2.64
CA ALA A 245 -3.43 7.10 -4.01
C ALA A 245 -4.74 6.30 -4.07
N SER A 246 -4.84 5.23 -3.28
CA SER A 246 -6.05 4.41 -3.20
C SER A 246 -7.22 5.16 -2.53
N LEU A 247 -6.94 6.21 -1.76
CA LEU A 247 -7.92 7.15 -1.23
C LEU A 247 -8.19 8.33 -2.18
N ARG A 248 -7.64 8.33 -3.40
CA ARG A 248 -7.82 9.36 -4.45
C ARG A 248 -7.39 10.76 -4.02
N LYS A 249 -6.37 10.88 -3.16
CA LYS A 249 -5.82 12.17 -2.72
C LYS A 249 -4.96 12.81 -3.82
N LYS A 250 -4.77 14.14 -3.77
CA LYS A 250 -3.77 14.83 -4.60
C LYS A 250 -2.40 14.59 -3.99
N ILE A 251 -1.48 14.01 -4.76
CA ILE A 251 -0.19 13.50 -4.26
C ILE A 251 0.97 14.15 -5.00
N TYR A 252 1.99 14.49 -4.23
CA TYR A 252 3.31 14.90 -4.70
C TYR A 252 4.32 13.84 -4.25
N SER A 253 4.67 12.94 -5.15
CA SER A 253 5.57 11.83 -4.86
C SER A 253 6.99 12.16 -5.27
N ILE A 254 7.90 12.12 -4.32
CA ILE A 254 9.35 12.27 -4.52
C ILE A 254 9.91 10.86 -4.69
N TYR A 255 10.50 10.57 -5.85
CA TYR A 255 10.96 9.23 -6.15
C TYR A 255 12.38 9.22 -6.73
N PHE A 256 13.06 8.12 -6.50
CA PHE A 256 14.43 7.84 -6.96
C PHE A 256 14.34 6.75 -8.04
N PRO A 257 14.49 7.09 -9.33
CA PRO A 257 14.25 6.14 -10.44
C PRO A 257 15.09 4.88 -10.39
N LYS A 258 16.31 4.99 -9.86
CA LYS A 258 17.24 3.86 -9.72
C LYS A 258 16.66 2.75 -8.81
N TYR A 259 15.77 3.11 -7.88
CA TYR A 259 15.28 2.20 -6.83
C TYR A 259 13.78 1.95 -6.90
N THR A 260 13.05 2.66 -7.77
CA THR A 260 11.60 2.56 -7.85
C THR A 260 11.12 1.61 -8.93
N ASN A 261 10.26 0.68 -8.54
CA ASN A 261 9.52 -0.14 -9.48
C ASN A 261 8.53 0.74 -10.27
N LYS A 262 8.50 0.59 -11.61
CA LYS A 262 7.55 1.31 -12.49
C LYS A 262 6.08 1.07 -12.13
N SER A 263 5.80 0.08 -11.27
CA SER A 263 4.44 -0.32 -10.86
C SER A 263 3.69 0.76 -10.07
N SER A 264 4.39 1.58 -9.29
CA SER A 264 3.75 2.65 -8.53
C SER A 264 3.12 3.71 -9.42
N LYS A 265 3.71 4.00 -10.59
CA LYS A 265 3.14 4.94 -11.56
C LYS A 265 1.77 4.51 -12.11
N THR A 266 1.45 3.22 -12.10
CA THR A 266 0.19 2.70 -12.68
C THR A 266 -1.02 2.85 -11.76
N ILE A 267 -0.83 3.02 -10.45
CA ILE A 267 -1.95 3.21 -9.50
C ILE A 267 -2.45 4.65 -9.48
N TYR A 268 -1.65 5.59 -9.92
CA TYR A 268 -1.80 6.99 -9.55
C TYR A 268 -2.43 7.84 -10.66
N ASN A 269 -3.72 8.09 -10.58
CA ASN A 269 -4.40 8.98 -11.53
C ASN A 269 -4.25 10.48 -11.20
N LYS A 270 -3.79 10.84 -9.98
CA LYS A 270 -3.66 12.24 -9.53
C LYS A 270 -2.33 12.45 -8.78
N VAL A 271 -1.24 12.02 -9.39
CA VAL A 271 0.09 12.15 -8.78
C VAL A 271 1.01 12.97 -9.64
N LYS A 272 1.59 14.00 -9.06
CA LYS A 272 2.75 14.70 -9.62
C LYS A 272 4.01 14.02 -9.10
N PHE A 273 4.82 13.49 -10.02
CA PHE A 273 6.05 12.81 -9.69
C PHE A 273 7.24 13.75 -9.83
N PHE A 274 8.08 13.83 -8.81
CA PHE A 274 9.34 14.51 -8.83
C PHE A 274 10.49 13.50 -8.84
N ASN A 275 11.23 13.49 -9.94
CA ASN A 275 12.41 12.65 -10.13
C ASN A 275 13.64 13.35 -9.55
N THR A 276 14.23 12.80 -8.51
CA THR A 276 15.40 13.38 -7.83
C THR A 276 16.69 13.32 -8.64
N ASP A 277 16.76 12.44 -9.66
CA ASP A 277 17.94 12.35 -10.55
C ASP A 277 17.94 13.46 -11.62
N ILE A 278 16.78 14.06 -11.91
CA ILE A 278 16.60 15.05 -12.97
C ILE A 278 16.31 16.45 -12.41
N VAL A 279 15.61 16.51 -11.27
CA VAL A 279 15.09 17.75 -10.70
C VAL A 279 15.77 18.04 -9.37
N ASN A 280 16.45 19.17 -9.26
CA ASN A 280 17.08 19.57 -8.01
C ASN A 280 16.05 19.82 -6.89
N PRO A 281 16.47 19.72 -5.61
CA PRO A 281 15.56 19.88 -4.46
C PRO A 281 14.79 21.19 -4.44
N GLU A 282 15.41 22.29 -4.85
CA GLU A 282 14.78 23.63 -4.86
C GLU A 282 13.62 23.69 -5.87
N LYS A 283 13.80 23.12 -7.05
CA LYS A 283 12.73 23.00 -8.06
C LYS A 283 11.59 22.09 -7.58
N ILE A 284 11.91 21.02 -6.84
CA ILE A 284 10.89 20.16 -6.22
C ILE A 284 10.08 20.96 -5.20
N ILE A 285 10.77 21.67 -4.29
CA ILE A 285 10.14 22.49 -3.25
C ILE A 285 9.27 23.58 -3.89
N SER A 286 9.82 24.33 -4.84
CA SER A 286 9.08 25.40 -5.54
C SER A 286 7.88 24.85 -6.32
N GLY A 287 8.03 23.71 -6.99
CA GLY A 287 6.95 23.07 -7.73
C GLY A 287 5.81 22.59 -6.84
N ILE A 288 6.10 22.08 -5.64
CA ILE A 288 5.07 21.73 -4.66
C ILE A 288 4.41 22.99 -4.07
N TYR A 289 5.23 23.97 -3.70
CA TYR A 289 4.76 25.22 -3.12
C TYR A 289 3.81 25.95 -4.06
N ASN A 290 4.22 26.18 -5.31
CA ASN A 290 3.43 26.91 -6.32
C ASN A 290 2.11 26.22 -6.65
N ASP A 291 2.07 24.88 -6.66
CA ASP A 291 0.81 24.14 -6.85
C ASP A 291 -0.14 24.26 -5.64
N LEU A 292 0.38 24.68 -4.51
CA LEU A 292 -0.34 24.82 -3.25
C LEU A 292 -0.67 26.29 -2.91
N VAL A 293 -0.07 27.26 -3.57
CA VAL A 293 -0.41 28.70 -3.51
C VAL A 293 -1.58 28.99 -4.41
#